data_ac7f35291190e4c1e7095b3648814d4f
#
_entry.id   ac7f35291190e4c1e7095b3648814d4f
#
_cell.length_a   1.000
_cell.length_b   1.000
_cell.length_c   1.000
_cell.angle_alpha   90.00
_cell.angle_beta   90.00
_cell.angle_gamma   90.00
#
_symmetry.space_group_name_H-M   'P 1'
#
loop_
_entity.id
_entity.type
_entity.pdbx_description
1 polymer ?
#
loop_
_entity_poly.entity_id
_entity_poly.type
_entity_poly.pdbx_seq_one_letter_code
_entity_poly.pdbx_strand_id
1 'polypeptide(L)'
;MDLLNFLFLDSLYEFFNPKKRIFIGYLLIAIFIAVFWLVYFRKLNLREAINKIFDKKILLSKSAKSDYLLFFINQIIMSVISPVLITQLAIATALFYYFHSVSWLDAGVWNNTPLVIIISAFTLFHFLLEDFSKYFVHRLMHKWPILWAIHKVHHSATFLTPMTVFRTHPLEGVVFSLRSTFTQAISISSFVFLFGPQVDIATILGANIFIFAFNIAGSNLRHSHIDISYW
;
A
#
# COMPACT_ATOMS: atom_id res chain seq x y z
N MET A 1 -28.46 10.59 -7.80
CA MET A 1 -27.69 9.87 -6.73
C MET A 1 -26.90 10.92 -6.01
N ASP A 2 -27.18 11.14 -4.72
CA ASP A 2 -26.52 12.21 -3.97
C ASP A 2 -25.02 11.96 -3.86
N LEU A 3 -24.23 13.04 -3.89
CA LEU A 3 -22.76 12.98 -3.79
C LEU A 3 -22.29 12.11 -2.61
N LEU A 4 -22.97 12.19 -1.47
CA LEU A 4 -22.67 11.38 -0.29
C LEU A 4 -22.89 9.88 -0.53
N ASN A 5 -23.95 9.49 -1.22
CA ASN A 5 -24.18 8.08 -1.58
C ASN A 5 -23.14 7.57 -2.56
N PHE A 6 -22.70 8.40 -3.52
CA PHE A 6 -21.63 8.06 -4.44
C PHE A 6 -20.31 7.83 -3.69
N LEU A 7 -19.91 8.75 -2.82
CA LEU A 7 -18.68 8.65 -2.04
C LEU A 7 -18.70 7.46 -1.06
N PHE A 8 -19.87 7.17 -0.47
CA PHE A 8 -20.02 6.00 0.39
C PHE A 8 -19.87 4.69 -0.39
N LEU A 9 -20.52 4.58 -1.54
CA LEU A 9 -20.39 3.41 -2.41
C LEU A 9 -18.94 3.24 -2.92
N ASP A 10 -18.29 4.32 -3.32
CA ASP A 10 -16.89 4.31 -3.74
C ASP A 10 -15.96 3.81 -2.61
N SER A 11 -16.20 4.23 -1.37
CA SER A 11 -15.48 3.73 -0.21
C SER A 11 -15.67 2.22 0.01
N LEU A 12 -16.84 1.67 -0.31
CA LEU A 12 -17.09 0.23 -0.23
C LEU A 12 -16.38 -0.54 -1.35
N TYR A 13 -16.23 0.04 -2.54
CA TYR A 13 -15.44 -0.59 -3.62
C TYR A 13 -13.98 -0.81 -3.26
N GLU A 14 -13.41 -0.04 -2.33
CA GLU A 14 -12.05 -0.26 -1.83
C GLU A 14 -11.86 -1.67 -1.22
N PHE A 15 -12.91 -2.27 -0.65
CA PHE A 15 -12.88 -3.64 -0.14
C PHE A 15 -12.78 -4.70 -1.25
N PHE A 16 -13.11 -4.34 -2.48
CA PHE A 16 -13.02 -5.23 -3.65
C PHE A 16 -11.81 -4.94 -4.53
N ASN A 17 -11.00 -3.94 -4.19
CA ASN A 17 -9.82 -3.55 -4.94
C ASN A 17 -8.58 -4.29 -4.42
N PRO A 18 -7.98 -5.24 -5.19
CA PRO A 18 -6.82 -6.02 -4.75
C PRO A 18 -5.55 -5.17 -4.58
N LYS A 19 -5.53 -3.92 -5.05
CA LYS A 19 -4.43 -2.99 -4.80
C LYS A 19 -4.47 -2.38 -3.39
N LYS A 20 -5.58 -2.52 -2.68
CA LYS A 20 -5.80 -1.94 -1.35
C LYS A 20 -5.64 -3.00 -0.26
N ARG A 21 -5.07 -2.60 0.88
CA ARG A 21 -4.85 -3.51 2.01
C ARG A 21 -6.13 -4.05 2.64
N ILE A 22 -7.25 -3.31 2.53
CA ILE A 22 -8.57 -3.75 3.01
C ILE A 22 -9.29 -4.68 2.05
N PHE A 23 -8.66 -5.08 0.95
CA PHE A 23 -9.26 -6.06 0.04
C PHE A 23 -9.74 -7.28 0.83
N ILE A 24 -11.01 -7.65 0.62
CA ILE A 24 -11.68 -8.70 1.38
C ILE A 24 -10.92 -10.04 1.35
N GLY A 25 -10.26 -10.35 0.23
CA GLY A 25 -9.42 -11.53 0.10
C GLY A 25 -8.25 -11.54 1.10
N TYR A 26 -7.57 -10.39 1.29
CA TYR A 26 -6.48 -10.29 2.27
C TYR A 26 -7.00 -10.37 3.71
N LEU A 27 -8.16 -9.80 4.00
CA LEU A 27 -8.78 -9.89 5.33
C LEU A 27 -9.18 -11.31 5.67
N LEU A 28 -9.76 -12.06 4.71
CA LEU A 28 -10.11 -13.47 4.90
C LEU A 28 -8.87 -14.33 5.14
N ILE A 29 -7.79 -14.13 4.38
CA ILE A 29 -6.53 -14.83 4.58
C ILE A 29 -5.93 -14.48 5.94
N ALA A 30 -5.95 -13.19 6.33
CA ALA A 30 -5.46 -12.77 7.64
C ALA A 30 -6.24 -13.42 8.79
N ILE A 31 -7.57 -13.52 8.67
CA ILE A 31 -8.43 -14.24 9.62
C ILE A 31 -8.04 -15.73 9.67
N PHE A 32 -7.87 -16.36 8.51
CA PHE A 32 -7.47 -17.77 8.45
C PHE A 32 -6.13 -18.01 9.15
N ILE A 33 -5.11 -17.19 8.86
CA ILE A 33 -3.79 -17.29 9.49
C ILE A 33 -3.90 -17.05 11.00
N ALA A 34 -4.69 -16.05 11.42
CA ALA A 34 -4.90 -15.77 12.85
C ALA A 34 -5.60 -16.92 13.58
N VAL A 35 -6.64 -17.51 12.99
CA VAL A 35 -7.30 -18.70 13.54
C VAL A 35 -6.32 -19.86 13.65
N PHE A 36 -5.60 -20.16 12.58
CA PHE A 36 -4.59 -21.22 12.57
C PHE A 36 -3.56 -21.02 13.69
N TRP A 37 -3.02 -19.79 13.81
CA TRP A 37 -2.06 -19.45 14.85
C TRP A 37 -2.62 -19.65 16.25
N LEU A 38 -3.81 -19.12 16.52
CA LEU A 38 -4.45 -19.22 17.84
C LEU A 38 -4.78 -20.66 18.24
N VAL A 39 -5.27 -21.45 17.29
CA VAL A 39 -5.63 -22.86 17.55
C VAL A 39 -4.38 -23.73 17.68
N TYR A 40 -3.44 -23.64 16.73
CA TYR A 40 -2.29 -24.53 16.68
C TYR A 40 -1.20 -24.17 17.69
N PHE A 41 -0.81 -22.90 17.76
CA PHE A 41 0.30 -22.45 18.61
C PHE A 41 -0.16 -21.99 19.99
N ARG A 42 -1.29 -21.30 20.10
CA ARG A 42 -1.82 -20.83 21.39
C ARG A 42 -2.76 -21.84 22.06
N LYS A 43 -3.05 -22.99 21.40
CA LYS A 43 -3.88 -24.08 21.90
C LYS A 43 -5.30 -23.68 22.31
N LEU A 44 -5.84 -22.62 21.73
CA LEU A 44 -7.22 -22.22 21.94
C LEU A 44 -8.16 -23.13 21.12
N ASN A 45 -9.39 -23.34 21.62
CA ASN A 45 -10.41 -23.94 20.79
C ASN A 45 -10.90 -22.98 19.72
N LEU A 46 -11.53 -23.49 18.66
CA LEU A 46 -11.97 -22.68 17.51
C LEU A 46 -12.90 -21.54 17.92
N ARG A 47 -13.82 -21.77 18.86
CA ARG A 47 -14.76 -20.76 19.35
C ARG A 47 -14.04 -19.63 20.09
N GLU A 48 -13.08 -19.97 20.91
CA GLU A 48 -12.24 -18.97 21.63
C GLU A 48 -11.40 -18.15 20.64
N ALA A 49 -10.80 -18.80 19.63
CA ALA A 49 -10.03 -18.12 18.60
C ALA A 49 -10.91 -17.11 17.84
N ILE A 50 -12.10 -17.53 17.39
CA ILE A 50 -13.04 -16.65 16.70
C ILE A 50 -13.49 -15.49 17.61
N ASN A 51 -13.85 -15.78 18.86
CA ASN A 51 -14.26 -14.75 19.81
C ASN A 51 -13.14 -13.74 20.09
N LYS A 52 -11.88 -14.17 20.10
CA LYS A 52 -10.72 -13.30 20.28
C LYS A 52 -10.48 -12.40 19.06
N ILE A 53 -10.63 -12.94 17.83
CA ILE A 53 -10.49 -12.17 16.61
C ILE A 53 -11.60 -11.12 16.48
N PHE A 54 -12.84 -11.50 16.79
CA PHE A 54 -14.02 -10.64 16.68
C PHE A 54 -14.44 -10.05 18.05
N ASP A 55 -13.46 -9.75 18.92
CA ASP A 55 -13.76 -9.14 20.22
C ASP A 55 -14.44 -7.78 20.03
N LYS A 56 -15.73 -7.72 20.36
CA LYS A 56 -16.54 -6.51 20.27
C LYS A 56 -15.98 -5.35 21.10
N LYS A 57 -15.29 -5.65 22.24
CA LYS A 57 -14.68 -4.61 23.07
C LYS A 57 -13.56 -3.89 22.34
N ILE A 58 -12.85 -4.59 21.45
CA ILE A 58 -11.79 -4.03 20.60
C ILE A 58 -12.38 -3.38 19.37
N LEU A 59 -13.19 -4.13 18.60
CA LEU A 59 -13.70 -3.68 17.31
C LEU A 59 -14.71 -2.51 17.43
N LEU A 60 -15.39 -2.37 18.56
CA LEU A 60 -16.33 -1.28 18.83
C LEU A 60 -15.78 -0.26 19.85
N SER A 61 -14.49 -0.34 20.18
CA SER A 61 -13.81 0.63 21.05
C SER A 61 -13.86 2.04 20.45
N LYS A 62 -13.69 3.05 21.28
CA LYS A 62 -13.56 4.45 20.81
C LYS A 62 -12.40 4.58 19.81
N SER A 63 -11.31 3.86 20.03
CA SER A 63 -10.17 3.81 19.11
C SER A 63 -10.58 3.25 17.75
N ALA A 64 -11.17 2.07 17.67
CA ALA A 64 -11.61 1.48 16.40
C ALA A 64 -12.65 2.33 15.65
N LYS A 65 -13.60 2.95 16.38
CA LYS A 65 -14.57 3.88 15.78
C LYS A 65 -13.90 5.09 15.16
N SER A 66 -12.82 5.61 15.76
CA SER A 66 -12.02 6.68 15.17
C SER A 66 -11.31 6.22 13.88
N ASP A 67 -10.86 4.95 13.81
CA ASP A 67 -10.26 4.38 12.58
C ASP A 67 -11.29 4.36 11.44
N TYR A 68 -12.52 3.89 11.73
CA TYR A 68 -13.60 3.85 10.74
C TYR A 68 -13.97 5.25 10.25
N LEU A 69 -14.10 6.21 11.18
CA LEU A 69 -14.42 7.59 10.83
C LEU A 69 -13.32 8.22 9.96
N LEU A 70 -12.05 8.07 10.37
CA LEU A 70 -10.92 8.60 9.62
C LEU A 70 -10.76 7.94 8.25
N PHE A 71 -11.07 6.65 8.12
CA PHE A 71 -11.12 6.00 6.81
C PHE A 71 -12.07 6.73 5.86
N PHE A 72 -13.34 6.94 6.26
CA PHE A 72 -14.33 7.64 5.41
C PHE A 72 -13.94 9.09 5.13
N ILE A 73 -13.49 9.83 6.15
CA ILE A 73 -13.05 11.22 5.97
C ILE A 73 -11.89 11.30 4.96
N ASN A 74 -10.90 10.43 5.10
CA ASN A 74 -9.75 10.39 4.20
C ASN A 74 -10.15 10.02 2.78
N GLN A 75 -11.11 9.11 2.58
CA GLN A 75 -11.60 8.78 1.24
C GLN A 75 -12.25 10.00 0.58
N ILE A 76 -13.09 10.74 1.30
CA ILE A 76 -13.72 11.96 0.79
C ILE A 76 -12.65 13.02 0.43
N ILE A 77 -11.70 13.27 1.33
CA ILE A 77 -10.65 14.26 1.10
C ILE A 77 -9.78 13.85 -0.09
N MET A 78 -9.38 12.58 -0.17
CA MET A 78 -8.54 12.08 -1.26
C MET A 78 -9.27 12.06 -2.59
N SER A 79 -10.58 11.84 -2.65
CA SER A 79 -11.35 11.93 -3.89
C SER A 79 -11.37 13.36 -4.47
N VAL A 80 -11.31 14.38 -3.60
CA VAL A 80 -11.24 15.79 -4.02
C VAL A 80 -9.80 16.19 -4.42
N ILE A 81 -8.80 15.72 -3.67
CA ILE A 81 -7.40 16.11 -3.88
C ILE A 81 -6.75 15.33 -5.03
N SER A 82 -7.08 14.04 -5.19
CA SER A 82 -6.44 13.13 -6.16
C SER A 82 -6.43 13.66 -7.61
N PRO A 83 -7.49 14.28 -8.15
CA PRO A 83 -7.47 14.84 -9.50
C PRO A 83 -6.48 16.00 -9.69
N VAL A 84 -6.10 16.68 -8.60
CA VAL A 84 -5.18 17.84 -8.64
C VAL A 84 -3.73 17.40 -8.47
N LEU A 85 -3.49 16.18 -7.99
CA LEU A 85 -2.13 15.67 -7.83
C LEU A 85 -1.48 15.36 -9.17
N ILE A 86 -0.16 15.56 -9.24
CA ILE A 86 0.63 15.20 -10.43
C ILE A 86 0.44 13.72 -10.73
N THR A 87 0.06 13.42 -11.96
CA THR A 87 -0.19 12.04 -12.39
C THR A 87 1.12 11.27 -12.57
N GLN A 88 1.08 9.97 -12.33
CA GLN A 88 2.19 9.06 -12.62
C GLN A 88 2.66 9.18 -14.07
N LEU A 89 1.74 9.32 -15.01
CA LEU A 89 2.05 9.46 -16.42
C LEU A 89 2.85 10.74 -16.70
N ALA A 90 2.48 11.87 -16.12
CA ALA A 90 3.20 13.14 -16.33
C ALA A 90 4.64 13.05 -15.82
N ILE A 91 4.87 12.47 -14.64
CA ILE A 91 6.22 12.31 -14.07
C ILE A 91 7.02 11.30 -14.92
N ALA A 92 6.42 10.16 -15.29
CA ALA A 92 7.09 9.16 -16.11
C ALA A 92 7.50 9.72 -17.47
N THR A 93 6.62 10.50 -18.12
CA THR A 93 6.91 11.17 -19.39
C THR A 93 8.03 12.18 -19.23
N ALA A 94 8.00 13.02 -18.20
CA ALA A 94 9.07 13.99 -17.93
C ALA A 94 10.43 13.31 -17.73
N LEU A 95 10.46 12.24 -16.92
CA LEU A 95 11.68 11.46 -16.69
C LEU A 95 12.17 10.75 -17.96
N PHE A 96 11.27 10.22 -18.77
CA PHE A 96 11.60 9.60 -20.06
C PHE A 96 12.30 10.60 -20.99
N TYR A 97 11.75 11.80 -21.18
CA TYR A 97 12.39 12.84 -21.96
C TYR A 97 13.72 13.32 -21.37
N TYR A 98 13.77 13.44 -20.03
CA TYR A 98 15.02 13.79 -19.36
C TYR A 98 16.12 12.76 -19.64
N PHE A 99 15.87 11.46 -19.52
CA PHE A 99 16.85 10.42 -19.83
C PHE A 99 17.33 10.48 -21.27
N HIS A 100 16.43 10.76 -22.22
CA HIS A 100 16.81 10.93 -23.65
C HIS A 100 17.57 12.22 -23.95
N SER A 101 17.51 13.21 -23.08
CA SER A 101 18.25 14.47 -23.22
C SER A 101 19.69 14.38 -22.71
N VAL A 102 20.02 13.36 -21.94
CA VAL A 102 21.34 13.18 -21.34
C VAL A 102 22.26 12.47 -22.32
N SER A 103 23.24 13.19 -22.87
CA SER A 103 24.07 12.77 -23.99
C SER A 103 25.00 11.56 -23.75
N TRP A 104 25.24 11.20 -22.49
CA TRP A 104 26.06 10.04 -22.12
C TRP A 104 25.22 8.80 -21.79
N LEU A 105 23.90 8.88 -21.89
CA LEU A 105 22.97 7.76 -21.70
C LEU A 105 22.45 7.30 -23.06
N ASP A 106 22.63 6.02 -23.36
CA ASP A 106 22.10 5.40 -24.58
C ASP A 106 20.76 4.71 -24.29
N ALA A 107 19.72 5.05 -25.06
CA ALA A 107 18.43 4.43 -24.97
C ALA A 107 18.46 3.02 -25.58
N GLY A 108 17.74 2.06 -24.95
CA GLY A 108 17.60 0.70 -25.48
C GLY A 108 18.86 -0.14 -25.43
N VAL A 109 19.83 0.20 -24.57
CA VAL A 109 21.09 -0.57 -24.42
C VAL A 109 20.83 -2.05 -24.19
N TRP A 110 19.74 -2.41 -23.53
CA TRP A 110 19.36 -3.78 -23.21
C TRP A 110 18.09 -4.25 -23.93
N ASN A 111 17.82 -3.73 -25.13
CA ASN A 111 16.63 -4.06 -25.91
C ASN A 111 16.54 -5.54 -26.36
N ASN A 112 17.68 -6.28 -26.35
CA ASN A 112 17.72 -7.70 -26.68
C ASN A 112 17.63 -8.62 -25.48
N THR A 113 17.33 -8.09 -24.29
CA THR A 113 17.22 -8.89 -23.06
C THR A 113 15.97 -9.77 -23.09
N PRO A 114 16.06 -11.06 -22.70
CA PRO A 114 14.89 -11.92 -22.60
C PRO A 114 13.81 -11.36 -21.68
N LEU A 115 12.54 -11.43 -22.07
CA LEU A 115 11.40 -10.85 -21.35
C LEU A 115 11.32 -11.31 -19.88
N VAL A 116 11.64 -12.59 -19.61
CA VAL A 116 11.66 -13.14 -18.23
C VAL A 116 12.65 -12.38 -17.33
N ILE A 117 13.82 -12.01 -17.86
CA ILE A 117 14.81 -11.23 -17.12
C ILE A 117 14.31 -9.82 -16.89
N ILE A 118 13.69 -9.19 -17.91
CA ILE A 118 13.10 -7.84 -17.78
C ILE A 118 12.03 -7.84 -16.68
N ILE A 119 11.09 -8.78 -16.71
CA ILE A 119 10.01 -8.89 -15.70
C ILE A 119 10.60 -9.09 -14.30
N SER A 120 11.58 -10.00 -14.17
CA SER A 120 12.19 -10.29 -12.87
C SER A 120 12.95 -9.08 -12.32
N ALA A 121 13.75 -8.43 -13.17
CA ALA A 121 14.52 -7.24 -12.80
C ALA A 121 13.61 -6.05 -12.46
N PHE A 122 12.56 -5.80 -13.26
CA PHE A 122 11.57 -4.76 -12.98
C PHE A 122 10.86 -5.00 -11.65
N THR A 123 10.42 -6.24 -11.43
CA THR A 123 9.72 -6.62 -10.19
C THR A 123 10.61 -6.40 -8.97
N LEU A 124 11.85 -6.86 -9.01
CA LEU A 124 12.79 -6.70 -7.91
C LEU A 124 13.12 -5.23 -7.67
N PHE A 125 13.45 -4.49 -8.73
CA PHE A 125 13.79 -3.06 -8.66
C PHE A 125 12.63 -2.25 -8.09
N HIS A 126 11.43 -2.44 -8.64
CA HIS A 126 10.23 -1.73 -8.18
C HIS A 126 9.89 -2.07 -6.73
N PHE A 127 9.97 -3.35 -6.34
CA PHE A 127 9.73 -3.78 -4.96
C PHE A 127 10.72 -3.13 -3.99
N LEU A 128 12.02 -3.17 -4.29
CA LEU A 128 13.04 -2.58 -3.42
C LEU A 128 12.90 -1.06 -3.31
N LEU A 129 12.62 -0.38 -4.43
CA LEU A 129 12.43 1.07 -4.46
C LEU A 129 11.16 1.48 -3.68
N GLU A 130 10.09 0.72 -3.82
CA GLU A 130 8.83 0.94 -3.10
C GLU A 130 9.01 0.74 -1.58
N ASP A 131 9.68 -0.32 -1.17
CA ASP A 131 9.91 -0.62 0.26
C ASP A 131 10.89 0.38 0.88
N PHE A 132 12.02 0.64 0.22
CA PHE A 132 13.00 1.63 0.66
C PHE A 132 12.41 3.03 0.80
N SER A 133 11.69 3.51 -0.21
CA SER A 133 11.09 4.85 -0.19
C SER A 133 10.03 4.97 0.90
N LYS A 134 9.26 3.91 1.14
CA LYS A 134 8.28 3.85 2.22
C LYS A 134 8.95 3.93 3.59
N TYR A 135 10.00 3.12 3.81
CA TYR A 135 10.81 3.19 5.03
C TYR A 135 11.40 4.58 5.23
N PHE A 136 11.99 5.15 4.19
CA PHE A 136 12.65 6.46 4.25
C PHE A 136 11.69 7.57 4.64
N VAL A 137 10.54 7.67 3.95
CA VAL A 137 9.50 8.67 4.26
C VAL A 137 8.96 8.46 5.67
N HIS A 138 8.66 7.23 6.07
CA HIS A 138 8.19 6.92 7.42
C HIS A 138 9.21 7.33 8.49
N ARG A 139 10.49 7.06 8.26
CA ARG A 139 11.58 7.50 9.15
C ARG A 139 11.66 9.03 9.25
N LEU A 140 11.47 9.76 8.14
CA LEU A 140 11.42 11.23 8.17
C LEU A 140 10.22 11.71 8.98
N MET A 141 9.06 11.05 8.89
CA MET A 141 7.88 11.37 9.68
C MET A 141 8.12 11.25 11.19
N HIS A 142 9.00 10.35 11.61
CA HIS A 142 9.41 10.24 13.00
C HIS A 142 10.50 11.22 13.44
N LYS A 143 11.26 11.78 12.48
CA LYS A 143 12.40 12.68 12.81
C LYS A 143 12.08 14.16 12.72
N TRP A 144 11.25 14.55 11.75
CA TRP A 144 10.94 15.94 11.50
C TRP A 144 9.68 16.39 12.24
N PRO A 145 9.75 17.42 13.10
CA PRO A 145 8.61 17.84 13.93
C PRO A 145 7.33 18.14 13.14
N ILE A 146 7.46 18.77 11.97
CA ILE A 146 6.32 19.10 11.09
C ILE A 146 5.66 17.80 10.58
N LEU A 147 6.47 16.83 10.13
CA LEU A 147 5.96 15.56 9.65
C LEU A 147 5.41 14.71 10.80
N TRP A 148 6.05 14.75 11.97
CA TRP A 148 5.53 14.10 13.17
C TRP A 148 4.18 14.66 13.58
N ALA A 149 3.95 15.97 13.44
CA ALA A 149 2.68 16.59 13.79
C ALA A 149 1.48 15.97 13.05
N ILE A 150 1.68 15.50 11.82
CA ILE A 150 0.66 14.80 11.03
C ILE A 150 0.68 13.29 11.31
N HIS A 151 1.86 12.69 11.45
CA HIS A 151 2.04 11.24 11.61
C HIS A 151 1.64 10.71 13.00
N LYS A 152 1.72 11.53 14.06
CA LYS A 152 1.28 11.16 15.41
C LYS A 152 -0.18 10.72 15.49
N VAL A 153 -1.03 11.09 14.50
CA VAL A 153 -2.41 10.62 14.39
C VAL A 153 -2.44 9.10 14.23
N HIS A 154 -1.54 8.55 13.41
CA HIS A 154 -1.38 7.11 13.24
C HIS A 154 -1.01 6.41 14.57
N HIS A 155 -0.11 7.01 15.34
CA HIS A 155 0.35 6.48 16.62
C HIS A 155 -0.61 6.71 17.80
N SER A 156 -1.75 7.36 17.58
CA SER A 156 -2.75 7.61 18.64
C SER A 156 -3.68 6.42 18.91
N ALA A 157 -3.53 5.31 18.18
CA ALA A 157 -4.36 4.13 18.35
C ALA A 157 -4.05 3.42 19.69
N THR A 158 -5.08 3.13 20.47
CA THR A 158 -4.95 2.34 21.71
C THR A 158 -5.14 0.84 21.47
N PHE A 159 -5.82 0.47 20.39
CA PHE A 159 -5.95 -0.90 19.92
C PHE A 159 -5.66 -0.94 18.43
N LEU A 160 -4.98 -2.01 17.99
CA LEU A 160 -4.69 -2.22 16.57
C LEU A 160 -5.76 -3.10 15.94
N THR A 161 -6.34 -2.62 14.86
CA THR A 161 -7.24 -3.38 13.99
C THR A 161 -6.74 -3.27 12.55
N PRO A 162 -7.19 -4.11 11.62
CA PRO A 162 -6.84 -3.94 10.20
C PRO A 162 -7.16 -2.53 9.65
N MET A 163 -8.14 -1.86 10.26
CA MET A 163 -8.53 -0.49 9.87
C MET A 163 -7.58 0.58 10.42
N THR A 164 -6.77 0.27 11.45
CA THR A 164 -5.82 1.23 12.05
C THR A 164 -4.78 1.73 11.03
N VAL A 165 -4.53 0.99 9.98
CA VAL A 165 -3.66 1.40 8.86
C VAL A 165 -4.17 2.68 8.18
N PHE A 166 -5.46 2.95 8.25
CA PHE A 166 -6.13 4.13 7.67
C PHE A 166 -6.31 5.27 8.68
N ARG A 167 -5.87 5.09 9.93
CA ARG A 167 -5.76 6.17 10.92
C ARG A 167 -4.58 7.06 10.55
N THR A 168 -4.73 7.87 9.52
CA THR A 168 -3.71 8.77 9.03
C THR A 168 -4.27 10.18 8.90
N HIS A 169 -3.44 11.18 9.03
CA HIS A 169 -3.81 12.53 8.67
C HIS A 169 -3.92 12.63 7.14
N PRO A 170 -4.89 13.38 6.56
CA PRO A 170 -5.02 13.49 5.10
C PRO A 170 -3.72 13.88 4.38
N LEU A 171 -2.95 14.81 4.94
CA LEU A 171 -1.65 15.20 4.37
C LEU A 171 -0.63 14.06 4.34
N GLU A 172 -0.69 13.15 5.30
CA GLU A 172 0.12 11.93 5.27
C GLU A 172 -0.26 11.06 4.07
N GLY A 173 -1.56 10.92 3.81
CA GLY A 173 -2.07 10.23 2.62
C GLY A 173 -1.55 10.85 1.32
N VAL A 174 -1.53 12.18 1.23
CA VAL A 174 -0.95 12.91 0.08
C VAL A 174 0.54 12.61 -0.08
N VAL A 175 1.32 12.68 1.01
CA VAL A 175 2.77 12.40 0.96
C VAL A 175 3.04 10.98 0.48
N PHE A 176 2.32 9.97 1.00
CA PHE A 176 2.49 8.59 0.57
C PHE A 176 1.98 8.35 -0.86
N SER A 177 0.93 9.03 -1.30
CA SER A 177 0.45 8.98 -2.68
C SER A 177 1.49 9.52 -3.65
N LEU A 178 2.03 10.71 -3.39
CA LEU A 178 3.09 11.31 -4.21
C LEU A 178 4.33 10.42 -4.23
N ARG A 179 4.78 9.91 -3.08
CA ARG A 179 5.91 8.97 -2.99
C ARG A 179 5.69 7.76 -3.92
N SER A 180 4.52 7.13 -3.84
CA SER A 180 4.20 5.96 -4.68
C SER A 180 4.16 6.33 -6.16
N THR A 181 3.60 7.48 -6.50
CA THR A 181 3.60 8.03 -7.86
C THR A 181 5.02 8.20 -8.41
N PHE A 182 5.93 8.77 -7.60
CA PHE A 182 7.34 8.93 -7.99
C PHE A 182 8.06 7.60 -8.16
N THR A 183 7.89 6.65 -7.23
CA THR A 183 8.56 5.34 -7.33
C THR A 183 8.10 4.55 -8.54
N GLN A 184 6.81 4.57 -8.86
CA GLN A 184 6.28 3.92 -10.05
C GLN A 184 6.76 4.61 -11.33
N ALA A 185 6.73 5.94 -11.38
CA ALA A 185 7.20 6.71 -12.54
C ALA A 185 8.70 6.47 -12.81
N ILE A 186 9.54 6.48 -11.76
CA ILE A 186 10.97 6.16 -11.88
C ILE A 186 11.17 4.74 -12.41
N SER A 187 10.47 3.76 -11.85
CA SER A 187 10.60 2.37 -12.27
C SER A 187 10.23 2.19 -13.74
N ILE A 188 9.07 2.72 -14.15
CA ILE A 188 8.59 2.58 -15.52
C ILE A 188 9.50 3.30 -16.48
N SER A 189 9.83 4.58 -16.26
CA SER A 189 10.66 5.36 -17.19
C SER A 189 12.07 4.80 -17.33
N SER A 190 12.69 4.34 -16.24
CA SER A 190 14.01 3.73 -16.30
C SER A 190 14.02 2.45 -17.12
N PHE A 191 13.03 1.59 -16.94
CA PHE A 191 12.96 0.33 -17.67
C PHE A 191 12.56 0.53 -19.14
N VAL A 192 11.62 1.42 -19.43
CA VAL A 192 11.27 1.77 -20.83
C VAL A 192 12.48 2.38 -21.54
N PHE A 193 13.27 3.22 -20.85
CA PHE A 193 14.48 3.80 -21.42
C PHE A 193 15.55 2.73 -21.71
N LEU A 194 15.81 1.81 -20.79
CA LEU A 194 16.89 0.81 -20.91
C LEU A 194 16.54 -0.35 -21.84
N PHE A 195 15.30 -0.85 -21.78
CA PHE A 195 14.85 -2.06 -22.47
C PHE A 195 13.93 -1.79 -23.67
N GLY A 196 13.56 -0.52 -23.87
CA GLY A 196 12.73 -0.13 -25.02
C GLY A 196 11.30 -0.71 -25.00
N PRO A 197 10.74 -1.04 -26.16
CA PRO A 197 9.33 -1.43 -26.31
C PRO A 197 8.99 -2.80 -25.73
N GLN A 198 9.97 -3.55 -25.23
CA GLN A 198 9.73 -4.83 -24.56
C GLN A 198 9.10 -4.66 -23.15
N VAL A 199 9.19 -3.46 -22.58
CA VAL A 199 8.55 -3.12 -21.30
C VAL A 199 7.10 -2.75 -21.57
N ASP A 200 6.24 -3.73 -21.47
CA ASP A 200 4.82 -3.63 -21.73
C ASP A 200 3.98 -3.71 -20.43
N ILE A 201 2.66 -3.70 -20.61
CA ILE A 201 1.70 -3.84 -19.51
C ILE A 201 1.89 -5.17 -18.76
N ALA A 202 2.30 -6.25 -19.43
CA ALA A 202 2.52 -7.56 -18.78
C ALA A 202 3.70 -7.51 -17.80
N THR A 203 4.77 -6.76 -18.13
CA THR A 203 5.90 -6.51 -17.22
C THR A 203 5.44 -5.80 -15.95
N ILE A 204 4.62 -4.75 -16.09
CA ILE A 204 4.10 -3.97 -14.97
C ILE A 204 3.13 -4.79 -14.12
N LEU A 205 2.28 -5.61 -14.74
CA LEU A 205 1.35 -6.51 -14.04
C LEU A 205 2.08 -7.61 -13.29
N GLY A 206 3.18 -8.15 -13.83
CA GLY A 206 4.02 -9.15 -13.17
C GLY A 206 4.57 -8.65 -11.83
N ALA A 207 5.04 -7.40 -11.76
CA ALA A 207 5.46 -6.79 -10.50
C ALA A 207 4.32 -6.68 -9.48
N ASN A 208 3.11 -6.40 -9.95
CA ASN A 208 1.92 -6.32 -9.08
C ASN A 208 1.57 -7.69 -8.45
N ILE A 209 1.83 -8.81 -9.12
CA ILE A 209 1.62 -10.16 -8.56
C ILE A 209 2.55 -10.41 -7.37
N PHE A 210 3.78 -9.95 -7.40
CA PHE A 210 4.72 -10.07 -6.28
C PHE A 210 4.29 -9.24 -5.07
N ILE A 211 3.86 -8.01 -5.29
CA ILE A 211 3.30 -7.14 -4.25
C ILE A 211 2.02 -7.76 -3.67
N PHE A 212 1.19 -8.36 -4.53
CA PHE A 212 0.00 -9.11 -4.13
C PHE A 212 0.37 -10.28 -3.21
N ALA A 213 1.33 -11.12 -3.59
CA ALA A 213 1.80 -12.25 -2.80
C ALA A 213 2.38 -11.79 -1.44
N PHE A 214 3.15 -10.70 -1.43
CA PHE A 214 3.68 -10.10 -0.20
C PHE A 214 2.56 -9.59 0.72
N ASN A 215 1.51 -8.99 0.18
CA ASN A 215 0.36 -8.56 0.96
C ASN A 215 -0.43 -9.74 1.54
N ILE A 216 -0.54 -10.84 0.80
CA ILE A 216 -1.12 -12.11 1.28
C ILE A 216 -0.32 -12.65 2.45
N ALA A 217 1.01 -12.62 2.38
CA ALA A 217 1.92 -13.20 3.39
C ALA A 217 1.84 -12.54 4.78
N GLY A 218 0.93 -11.60 5.02
CA GLY A 218 0.62 -11.14 6.36
C GLY A 218 0.79 -9.66 6.63
N SER A 219 0.79 -8.80 5.61
CA SER A 219 0.91 -7.35 5.83
C SER A 219 -0.20 -6.80 6.75
N ASN A 220 -1.39 -7.41 6.74
CA ASN A 220 -2.51 -7.03 7.59
C ASN A 220 -2.37 -7.49 9.04
N LEU A 221 -1.60 -8.54 9.31
CA LEU A 221 -1.38 -9.05 10.66
C LEU A 221 -0.49 -8.12 11.50
N ARG A 222 0.34 -7.28 10.86
CA ARG A 222 1.14 -6.26 11.54
C ARG A 222 0.30 -5.18 12.23
N HIS A 223 -0.97 -5.01 11.81
CA HIS A 223 -1.91 -4.07 12.39
C HIS A 223 -3.12 -4.83 12.94
N SER A 224 -2.90 -5.87 13.70
CA SER A 224 -3.95 -6.62 14.38
C SER A 224 -3.69 -6.68 15.89
N HIS A 225 -4.76 -6.84 16.65
CA HIS A 225 -4.68 -7.10 18.09
C HIS A 225 -4.28 -8.54 18.42
N ILE A 226 -4.09 -9.36 17.40
CA ILE A 226 -3.63 -10.75 17.57
C ILE A 226 -2.10 -10.72 17.63
N ASP A 227 -1.57 -11.08 18.80
CA ASP A 227 -0.14 -11.20 19.02
C ASP A 227 0.39 -12.45 18.30
N ILE A 228 0.97 -12.24 17.12
CA ILE A 228 1.70 -13.25 16.38
C ILE A 228 3.18 -12.96 16.62
N SER A 229 3.71 -13.64 17.64
CA SER A 229 5.13 -13.63 17.92
C SER A 229 5.86 -14.47 16.88
N TYR A 230 6.83 -13.89 16.21
CA TYR A 230 7.70 -14.59 15.26
C TYR A 230 8.87 -15.29 15.96
N TRP A 231 8.96 -15.18 17.32
CA TRP A 231 10.01 -15.79 18.16
C TRP A 231 9.43 -16.25 19.51
#